data_1f1b4ceb904aa6f7827f1184e511b7d9
#
_entry.id   1f1b4ceb904aa6f7827f1184e511b7d9
#
_cell.length_a   1.000
_cell.length_b   1.000
_cell.length_c   1.000
_cell.angle_alpha   90.00
_cell.angle_beta   90.00
_cell.angle_gamma   90.00
#
_symmetry.space_group_name_H-M   'P 1'
#
loop_
_entity.id
_entity.type
_entity.pdbx_description
1 polymer ?
#
loop_
_entity_poly.entity_id
_entity_poly.type
_entity_poly.pdbx_seq_one_letter_code
_entity_poly.pdbx_strand_id
1 'polypeptide(L)'
;VHIHIGLGDHTPQTLRNLANIMASHESLLASALKLDTNRMDRYCRTVDPCFLMKLNERKPKTMEELADVWYMGNGADFRRTNHYNDSRYHMLNYHASFTKGTIEFRLFQFDAPADGKQNGLHAGQLKSYMQLCLALSQMAKMVKTASPKPQQVENPKYAMRTWLLRLGFIGAEFATARDILTRNLAGDAAFRHGRPA
;
A
#
# COMPACT_ATOMS: atom_id res chain seq x y z
N VAL A 1 -8.16 1.64 9.79
CA VAL A 1 -7.22 2.75 10.01
C VAL A 1 -6.84 3.35 8.68
N HIS A 2 -6.83 4.69 8.58
CA HIS A 2 -6.37 5.41 7.40
C HIS A 2 -5.16 6.24 7.81
N ILE A 3 -4.13 6.22 6.98
CA ILE A 3 -2.91 7.01 7.18
C ILE A 3 -2.76 7.96 6.00
N HIS A 4 -2.67 9.24 6.30
CA HIS A 4 -2.39 10.28 5.33
C HIS A 4 -0.95 10.74 5.50
N ILE A 5 -0.21 10.78 4.40
CA ILE A 5 1.10 11.43 4.32
C ILE A 5 1.01 12.64 3.39
N GLY A 6 1.75 13.70 3.69
CA GLY A 6 1.79 14.88 2.84
C GLY A 6 2.24 14.52 1.42
N LEU A 7 1.61 15.13 0.41
CA LEU A 7 2.01 14.96 -0.99
C LEU A 7 3.47 15.43 -1.22
N GLY A 8 3.87 16.51 -0.55
CA GLY A 8 5.24 17.03 -0.59
C GLY A 8 5.72 17.26 -2.03
N ASP A 9 6.90 16.74 -2.33
CA ASP A 9 7.59 16.82 -3.62
C ASP A 9 7.26 15.67 -4.60
N HIS A 10 6.17 14.92 -4.35
CA HIS A 10 5.71 13.92 -5.29
C HIS A 10 5.30 14.54 -6.63
N THR A 11 5.78 13.95 -7.69
CA THR A 11 5.40 14.26 -9.07
C THR A 11 4.43 13.18 -9.60
N PRO A 12 3.73 13.41 -10.73
CA PRO A 12 2.91 12.38 -11.37
C PRO A 12 3.68 11.10 -11.64
N GLN A 13 4.98 11.18 -11.98
CA GLN A 13 5.84 10.02 -12.17
C GLN A 13 6.05 9.24 -10.88
N THR A 14 6.36 9.89 -9.78
CA THR A 14 6.58 9.21 -8.49
C THR A 14 5.29 8.63 -7.93
N LEU A 15 4.14 9.28 -8.16
CA LEU A 15 2.83 8.73 -7.83
C LEU A 15 2.51 7.50 -8.72
N ARG A 16 2.86 7.52 -10.01
CA ARG A 16 2.77 6.33 -10.85
C ARG A 16 3.63 5.19 -10.31
N ASN A 17 4.86 5.47 -9.89
CA ASN A 17 5.72 4.47 -9.26
C ASN A 17 5.06 3.91 -7.99
N LEU A 18 4.49 4.75 -7.15
CA LEU A 18 3.81 4.32 -5.92
C LEU A 18 2.61 3.42 -6.22
N ALA A 19 1.76 3.78 -7.20
CA ALA A 19 0.64 2.92 -7.62
C ALA A 19 1.12 1.56 -8.14
N ASN A 20 2.19 1.54 -8.93
CA ASN A 20 2.78 0.30 -9.44
C ASN A 20 3.41 -0.56 -8.33
N ILE A 21 4.11 0.05 -7.36
CA ILE A 21 4.65 -0.64 -6.19
C ILE A 21 3.51 -1.25 -5.37
N MET A 22 2.43 -0.50 -5.13
CA MET A 22 1.26 -1.01 -4.42
C MET A 22 0.63 -2.17 -5.19
N ALA A 23 0.27 -2.00 -6.45
CA ALA A 23 -0.36 -3.04 -7.26
C ALA A 23 0.45 -4.35 -7.29
N SER A 24 1.77 -4.27 -7.34
CA SER A 24 2.64 -5.46 -7.35
C SER A 24 2.73 -6.19 -5.99
N HIS A 25 2.30 -5.58 -4.87
CA HIS A 25 2.43 -6.12 -3.51
C HIS A 25 1.12 -6.19 -2.73
N GLU A 26 -0.01 -5.77 -3.29
CA GLU A 26 -1.29 -5.70 -2.57
C GLU A 26 -1.75 -7.03 -2.00
N SER A 27 -1.63 -8.13 -2.75
CA SER A 27 -2.00 -9.46 -2.27
C SER A 27 -1.12 -9.90 -1.10
N LEU A 28 0.17 -9.60 -1.15
CA LEU A 28 1.11 -9.90 -0.08
C LEU A 28 0.81 -9.06 1.17
N LEU A 29 0.49 -7.77 0.99
CA LEU A 29 0.07 -6.88 2.08
C LEU A 29 -1.26 -7.31 2.69
N ALA A 30 -2.25 -7.66 1.87
CA ALA A 30 -3.54 -8.15 2.34
C ALA A 30 -3.38 -9.39 3.23
N SER A 31 -2.54 -10.34 2.81
CA SER A 31 -2.22 -11.55 3.58
C SER A 31 -1.46 -11.22 4.86
N ALA A 32 -0.45 -10.35 4.80
CA ALA A 32 0.36 -9.95 5.95
C ALA A 32 -0.46 -9.27 7.05
N LEU A 33 -1.42 -8.43 6.64
CA LEU A 33 -2.31 -7.68 7.53
C LEU A 33 -3.59 -8.45 7.87
N LYS A 34 -3.80 -9.65 7.35
CA LYS A 34 -5.05 -10.44 7.50
C LYS A 34 -6.28 -9.58 7.22
N LEU A 35 -6.27 -8.85 6.10
CA LEU A 35 -7.37 -7.96 5.78
C LEU A 35 -8.67 -8.73 5.63
N ASP A 36 -9.72 -8.24 6.27
CA ASP A 36 -11.06 -8.78 6.15
C ASP A 36 -11.59 -8.59 4.73
N THR A 37 -12.17 -9.66 4.14
CA THR A 37 -12.62 -9.68 2.74
C THR A 37 -13.75 -8.67 2.49
N ASN A 38 -14.73 -8.58 3.41
CA ASN A 38 -15.82 -7.62 3.29
C ASN A 38 -15.31 -6.19 3.34
N ARG A 39 -14.28 -5.95 4.16
CA ARG A 39 -13.63 -4.65 4.23
C ARG A 39 -12.86 -4.32 2.97
N MET A 40 -12.17 -5.30 2.38
CA MET A 40 -11.47 -5.13 1.11
C MET A 40 -12.44 -4.77 -0.01
N ASP A 41 -13.55 -5.49 -0.13
CA ASP A 41 -14.53 -5.26 -1.20
C ASP A 41 -15.22 -3.90 -1.11
N ARG A 42 -15.44 -3.38 0.10
CA ARG A 42 -16.22 -2.16 0.32
C ARG A 42 -15.37 -0.90 0.48
N TYR A 43 -14.23 -0.98 1.18
CA TYR A 43 -13.55 0.21 1.69
C TYR A 43 -12.06 0.32 1.35
N CYS A 44 -11.42 -0.77 0.92
CA CYS A 44 -10.01 -0.78 0.58
C CYS A 44 -9.69 -1.80 -0.52
N ARG A 45 -10.40 -1.67 -1.63
CA ARG A 45 -10.15 -2.48 -2.84
C ARG A 45 -8.70 -2.33 -3.29
N THR A 46 -8.21 -3.31 -4.00
CA THR A 46 -6.92 -3.22 -4.72
C THR A 46 -6.95 -2.09 -5.74
N VAL A 47 -5.81 -1.70 -6.25
CA VAL A 47 -5.71 -0.71 -7.33
C VAL A 47 -6.56 -1.17 -8.52
N ASP A 48 -7.41 -0.27 -9.04
CA ASP A 48 -8.27 -0.60 -10.18
C ASP A 48 -7.43 -0.93 -11.42
N PRO A 49 -7.66 -2.08 -12.09
CA PRO A 49 -6.89 -2.49 -13.25
C PRO A 49 -7.01 -1.51 -14.44
N CYS A 50 -8.17 -0.89 -14.65
CA CYS A 50 -8.38 0.08 -15.72
C CYS A 50 -7.61 1.37 -15.45
N PHE A 51 -7.63 1.84 -14.19
CA PHE A 51 -6.78 2.95 -13.78
C PHE A 51 -5.30 2.62 -13.98
N LEU A 52 -4.84 1.46 -13.50
CA LEU A 52 -3.44 1.06 -13.59
C LEU A 52 -2.95 0.94 -15.04
N MET A 53 -3.78 0.38 -15.92
CA MET A 53 -3.50 0.30 -17.35
C MET A 53 -3.35 1.71 -17.95
N LYS A 54 -4.36 2.57 -17.80
CA LYS A 54 -4.33 3.95 -18.31
C LYS A 54 -3.17 4.77 -17.76
N LEU A 55 -2.84 4.59 -16.46
CA LEU A 55 -1.72 5.26 -15.80
C LEU A 55 -0.39 4.93 -16.47
N ASN A 56 -0.17 3.67 -16.81
CA ASN A 56 1.08 3.20 -17.42
C ASN A 56 1.16 3.45 -18.93
N GLU A 57 0.03 3.50 -19.62
CA GLU A 57 -0.05 3.87 -21.04
C GLU A 57 0.17 5.38 -21.23
N ARG A 58 -0.61 6.20 -20.54
CA ARG A 58 -0.62 7.67 -20.73
C ARG A 58 0.57 8.37 -20.10
N LYS A 59 1.10 7.84 -18.98
CA LYS A 59 2.26 8.40 -18.25
C LYS A 59 2.08 9.90 -17.98
N PRO A 60 1.06 10.29 -17.21
CA PRO A 60 0.72 11.70 -16.98
C PRO A 60 1.92 12.51 -16.52
N LYS A 61 2.01 13.76 -16.98
CA LYS A 61 3.10 14.71 -16.68
C LYS A 61 2.69 15.78 -15.70
N THR A 62 1.40 16.07 -15.60
CA THR A 62 0.84 17.05 -14.67
C THR A 62 -0.08 16.37 -13.66
N MET A 63 -0.33 17.02 -12.53
CA MET A 63 -1.28 16.52 -11.53
C MET A 63 -2.71 16.50 -12.07
N GLU A 64 -3.06 17.38 -12.99
CA GLU A 64 -4.35 17.42 -13.66
C GLU A 64 -4.54 16.20 -14.56
N GLU A 65 -3.56 15.91 -15.42
CA GLU A 65 -3.56 14.69 -16.23
C GLU A 65 -3.64 13.41 -15.38
N LEU A 66 -2.94 13.39 -14.22
CA LEU A 66 -3.03 12.27 -13.28
C LEU A 66 -4.43 12.16 -12.67
N ALA A 67 -5.08 13.28 -12.33
CA ALA A 67 -6.44 13.28 -11.84
C ALA A 67 -7.42 12.77 -12.91
N ASP A 68 -7.26 13.17 -14.18
CA ASP A 68 -8.05 12.65 -15.28
C ASP A 68 -7.93 11.13 -15.40
N VAL A 69 -6.71 10.62 -15.36
CA VAL A 69 -6.45 9.17 -15.41
C VAL A 69 -7.06 8.46 -14.21
N TRP A 70 -6.95 9.04 -13.00
CA TRP A 70 -7.51 8.48 -11.78
C TRP A 70 -9.03 8.34 -11.84
N TYR A 71 -9.72 9.44 -12.10
CA TYR A 71 -11.19 9.46 -12.08
C TYR A 71 -11.81 8.67 -13.23
N MET A 72 -11.26 8.80 -14.45
CA MET A 72 -11.72 8.02 -15.60
C MET A 72 -11.44 6.52 -15.44
N GLY A 73 -10.30 6.17 -14.83
CA GLY A 73 -9.94 4.79 -14.57
C GLY A 73 -10.86 4.13 -13.54
N ASN A 74 -11.23 4.86 -12.51
CA ASN A 74 -12.08 4.39 -11.42
C ASN A 74 -13.59 4.59 -11.69
N GLY A 75 -14.00 5.05 -12.88
CA GLY A 75 -15.41 5.28 -13.21
C GLY A 75 -16.10 6.37 -12.37
N ALA A 76 -15.34 7.34 -11.87
CA ALA A 76 -15.81 8.33 -10.89
C ALA A 76 -15.67 9.79 -11.35
N ASP A 77 -15.59 10.01 -12.68
CA ASP A 77 -15.25 11.29 -13.29
C ASP A 77 -16.25 12.43 -12.97
N PHE A 78 -17.53 12.11 -12.92
CA PHE A 78 -18.61 13.11 -12.78
C PHE A 78 -18.77 13.71 -11.37
N ARG A 79 -17.98 13.24 -10.36
CA ARG A 79 -18.05 13.70 -8.96
C ARG A 79 -16.69 13.98 -8.35
N ARG A 80 -15.77 14.55 -9.13
CA ARG A 80 -14.37 14.78 -8.68
C ARG A 80 -14.24 15.61 -7.41
N THR A 81 -15.14 16.56 -7.16
CA THR A 81 -15.13 17.42 -5.96
C THR A 81 -15.87 16.83 -4.79
N ASN A 82 -16.59 15.72 -4.96
CA ASN A 82 -17.36 15.12 -3.88
C ASN A 82 -16.41 14.48 -2.87
N HIS A 83 -16.52 14.88 -1.60
CA HIS A 83 -15.74 14.32 -0.50
C HIS A 83 -15.84 12.79 -0.40
N TYR A 84 -17.00 12.22 -0.70
CA TYR A 84 -17.27 10.77 -0.69
C TYR A 84 -17.21 10.15 -2.10
N ASN A 85 -16.38 10.68 -2.98
CA ASN A 85 -16.16 10.09 -4.30
C ASN A 85 -15.76 8.61 -4.17
N ASP A 86 -16.38 7.71 -4.94
CA ASP A 86 -16.22 6.26 -4.82
C ASP A 86 -14.81 5.77 -5.16
N SER A 87 -14.05 6.55 -5.94
CA SER A 87 -12.64 6.27 -6.23
C SER A 87 -11.75 6.21 -4.99
N ARG A 88 -12.20 6.79 -3.87
CA ARG A 88 -11.45 6.78 -2.59
C ARG A 88 -11.35 5.38 -1.93
N TYR A 89 -12.23 4.43 -2.30
CA TYR A 89 -12.33 3.14 -1.61
C TYR A 89 -11.33 2.09 -2.11
N HIS A 90 -10.08 2.50 -2.31
CA HIS A 90 -8.95 1.65 -2.64
C HIS A 90 -7.90 1.65 -1.51
N MET A 91 -7.03 0.63 -1.46
CA MET A 91 -5.91 0.58 -0.50
C MET A 91 -5.03 1.83 -0.58
N LEU A 92 -4.78 2.30 -1.81
CA LEU A 92 -4.12 3.56 -2.11
C LEU A 92 -5.13 4.52 -2.71
N ASN A 93 -5.34 5.67 -2.10
CA ASN A 93 -6.33 6.66 -2.52
C ASN A 93 -5.67 7.98 -2.94
N TYR A 94 -5.72 8.28 -4.25
CA TYR A 94 -5.26 9.55 -4.82
C TYR A 94 -6.33 10.63 -4.88
N HIS A 95 -7.62 10.31 -4.65
CA HIS A 95 -8.62 11.36 -4.49
C HIS A 95 -8.22 12.36 -3.38
N ALA A 96 -7.61 11.86 -2.29
CA ALA A 96 -7.05 12.70 -1.24
C ALA A 96 -5.89 13.59 -1.72
N SER A 97 -5.14 13.16 -2.74
CA SER A 97 -4.04 13.96 -3.30
C SER A 97 -4.54 15.18 -4.06
N PHE A 98 -5.66 15.05 -4.75
CA PHE A 98 -6.27 16.13 -5.54
C PHE A 98 -7.13 17.08 -4.70
N THR A 99 -7.68 16.59 -3.57
CA THR A 99 -8.63 17.36 -2.74
C THR A 99 -8.04 17.88 -1.43
N LYS A 100 -6.99 17.22 -0.90
CA LYS A 100 -6.40 17.54 0.41
C LYS A 100 -4.88 17.69 0.39
N GLY A 101 -4.23 17.46 -0.74
CA GLY A 101 -2.76 17.46 -0.84
C GLY A 101 -2.08 16.35 -0.02
N THR A 102 -2.75 15.19 0.15
CA THR A 102 -2.20 14.04 0.88
C THR A 102 -2.36 12.75 0.10
N ILE A 103 -1.44 11.81 0.28
CA ILE A 103 -1.59 10.42 -0.17
C ILE A 103 -2.23 9.64 0.97
N GLU A 104 -3.36 9.00 0.73
CA GLU A 104 -4.07 8.23 1.75
C GLU A 104 -3.88 6.73 1.52
N PHE A 105 -3.41 6.04 2.56
CA PHE A 105 -3.35 4.59 2.64
C PHE A 105 -4.48 4.07 3.52
N ARG A 106 -5.38 3.26 2.96
CA ARG A 106 -6.62 2.82 3.61
C ARG A 106 -6.63 1.35 4.03
N LEU A 107 -5.58 0.61 3.74
CA LEU A 107 -5.50 -0.84 3.92
C LEU A 107 -5.37 -1.30 5.37
N PHE A 108 -5.04 -0.44 6.31
CA PHE A 108 -4.69 -0.88 7.66
C PHE A 108 -5.89 -1.19 8.54
N GLN A 109 -5.74 -2.20 9.38
CA GLN A 109 -6.63 -2.53 10.49
C GLN A 109 -5.78 -2.97 11.68
N PHE A 110 -6.35 -2.86 12.88
CA PHE A 110 -5.72 -3.42 14.06
C PHE A 110 -6.14 -4.85 14.25
N ASP A 111 -5.25 -5.69 14.77
CA ASP A 111 -5.59 -7.05 15.15
C ASP A 111 -6.63 -7.05 16.27
N ALA A 112 -7.54 -8.02 16.23
CA ALA A 112 -8.41 -8.27 17.38
C ALA A 112 -7.54 -8.66 18.59
N PRO A 113 -7.86 -8.20 19.82
CA PRO A 113 -7.15 -8.63 21.02
C PRO A 113 -7.25 -10.15 21.19
N ALA A 114 -6.14 -10.80 21.54
CA ALA A 114 -6.07 -12.25 21.72
C ALA A 114 -7.02 -12.76 22.84
N ASP A 115 -7.36 -11.91 23.79
CA ASP A 115 -8.21 -12.20 24.95
C ASP A 115 -9.65 -11.66 24.82
N GLY A 116 -10.03 -11.15 23.66
CA GLY A 116 -11.33 -10.51 23.42
C GLY A 116 -11.55 -9.17 24.12
N LYS A 117 -10.55 -8.65 24.85
CA LYS A 117 -10.63 -7.35 25.52
C LYS A 117 -10.20 -6.23 24.60
N GLN A 118 -11.02 -5.22 24.41
CA GLN A 118 -10.76 -4.09 23.51
C GLN A 118 -9.71 -3.07 24.01
N ASN A 119 -8.89 -3.40 24.99
CA ASN A 119 -8.11 -2.43 25.77
C ASN A 119 -6.63 -2.35 25.39
N GLY A 120 -6.22 -2.81 24.20
CA GLY A 120 -4.83 -2.74 23.76
C GLY A 120 -4.49 -1.42 23.06
N LEU A 121 -3.45 -0.72 23.53
CA LEU A 121 -2.79 0.31 22.73
C LEU A 121 -2.09 -0.37 21.55
N HIS A 122 -2.57 -0.11 20.33
CA HIS A 122 -1.96 -0.64 19.11
C HIS A 122 -0.74 0.19 18.64
N ALA A 123 0.03 0.74 19.59
CA ALA A 123 1.14 1.67 19.30
C ALA A 123 2.19 1.05 18.36
N GLY A 124 2.54 -0.22 18.56
CA GLY A 124 3.47 -0.93 17.68
C GLY A 124 2.95 -1.10 16.26
N GLN A 125 1.67 -1.44 16.10
CA GLN A 125 1.02 -1.55 14.79
C GLN A 125 0.94 -0.19 14.11
N LEU A 126 0.48 0.85 14.82
CA LEU A 126 0.37 2.19 14.27
C LEU A 126 1.74 2.71 13.81
N LYS A 127 2.79 2.58 14.65
CA LYS A 127 4.16 2.93 14.28
C LYS A 127 4.60 2.19 13.01
N SER A 128 4.38 0.88 12.95
CA SER A 128 4.77 0.04 11.81
C SER A 128 4.07 0.44 10.52
N TYR A 129 2.78 0.78 10.60
CA TYR A 129 2.00 1.21 9.45
C TYR A 129 2.43 2.59 8.93
N MET A 130 2.73 3.52 9.84
CA MET A 130 3.29 4.83 9.47
C MET A 130 4.66 4.68 8.81
N GLN A 131 5.55 3.86 9.38
CA GLN A 131 6.86 3.55 8.81
C GLN A 131 6.72 2.96 7.40
N LEU A 132 5.76 2.05 7.19
CA LEU A 132 5.50 1.46 5.86
C LEU A 132 5.04 2.51 4.86
N CYS A 133 4.09 3.37 5.21
CA CYS A 133 3.61 4.44 4.32
C CYS A 133 4.74 5.38 3.90
N LEU A 134 5.58 5.81 4.85
CA LEU A 134 6.72 6.68 4.58
C LEU A 134 7.77 6.00 3.70
N ALA A 135 8.08 4.72 3.98
CA ALA A 135 9.05 3.95 3.19
C ALA A 135 8.57 3.71 1.75
N LEU A 136 7.27 3.42 1.56
CA LEU A 136 6.66 3.29 0.22
C LEU A 136 6.73 4.59 -0.57
N SER A 137 6.39 5.71 0.08
CA SER A 137 6.52 7.05 -0.50
C SER A 137 7.96 7.34 -0.92
N GLN A 138 8.91 7.11 -0.03
CA GLN A 138 10.33 7.32 -0.31
C GLN A 138 10.84 6.43 -1.45
N MET A 139 10.52 5.14 -1.43
CA MET A 139 10.89 4.20 -2.50
C MET A 139 10.35 4.69 -3.85
N ALA A 140 9.09 5.13 -3.91
CA ALA A 140 8.48 5.63 -5.14
C ALA A 140 9.20 6.84 -5.73
N LYS A 141 9.80 7.70 -4.88
CA LYS A 141 10.62 8.84 -5.29
C LYS A 141 12.02 8.44 -5.76
N MET A 142 12.60 7.41 -5.14
CA MET A 142 13.96 6.98 -5.43
C MET A 142 14.09 6.14 -6.71
N VAL A 143 13.06 5.35 -7.04
CA VAL A 143 13.12 4.47 -8.22
C VAL A 143 12.80 5.25 -9.51
N LYS A 144 13.56 4.98 -10.55
CA LYS A 144 13.28 5.55 -11.89
C LYS A 144 11.94 5.06 -12.44
N THR A 145 11.67 3.77 -12.27
CA THR A 145 10.42 3.13 -12.71
C THR A 145 10.09 1.97 -11.78
N ALA A 146 8.79 1.66 -11.64
CA ALA A 146 8.30 0.48 -10.94
C ALA A 146 7.36 -0.33 -11.84
N SER A 147 7.42 -1.65 -11.73
CA SER A 147 6.52 -2.56 -12.44
C SER A 147 5.25 -2.81 -11.63
N PRO A 148 4.06 -2.78 -12.26
CA PRO A 148 2.82 -3.14 -11.59
C PRO A 148 2.56 -4.66 -11.50
N LYS A 149 3.41 -5.49 -12.13
CA LYS A 149 3.18 -6.93 -12.22
C LYS A 149 3.37 -7.59 -10.85
N PRO A 150 2.36 -8.30 -10.32
CA PRO A 150 2.51 -9.11 -9.13
C PRO A 150 3.58 -10.19 -9.35
N GLN A 151 4.40 -10.43 -8.33
CA GLN A 151 5.35 -11.54 -8.35
C GLN A 151 4.64 -12.80 -7.85
N GLN A 152 4.88 -13.93 -8.51
CA GLN A 152 4.52 -15.22 -7.95
C GLN A 152 5.44 -15.50 -6.75
N VAL A 153 4.83 -15.77 -5.60
CA VAL A 153 5.54 -15.88 -4.33
C VAL A 153 5.28 -17.25 -3.74
N GLU A 154 6.28 -18.14 -3.77
CA GLU A 154 6.21 -19.46 -3.14
C GLU A 154 6.34 -19.38 -1.59
N ASN A 155 7.17 -18.48 -1.11
CA ASN A 155 7.38 -18.22 0.31
C ASN A 155 7.04 -16.76 0.65
N PRO A 156 5.78 -16.47 1.06
CA PRO A 156 5.33 -15.12 1.34
C PRO A 156 6.13 -14.42 2.45
N LYS A 157 6.51 -15.14 3.50
CA LYS A 157 7.28 -14.58 4.61
C LYS A 157 8.66 -14.14 4.19
N TYR A 158 9.35 -14.93 3.38
CA TYR A 158 10.65 -14.58 2.81
C TYR A 158 10.54 -13.38 1.88
N ALA A 159 9.54 -13.39 1.00
CA ALA A 159 9.30 -12.31 0.05
C ALA A 159 9.03 -10.98 0.77
N MET A 160 8.14 -10.99 1.76
CA MET A 160 7.84 -9.80 2.58
C MET A 160 9.10 -9.31 3.30
N ARG A 161 9.83 -10.19 3.97
CA ARG A 161 11.07 -9.79 4.65
C ARG A 161 12.07 -9.15 3.69
N THR A 162 12.28 -9.76 2.52
CA THR A 162 13.21 -9.25 1.52
C THR A 162 12.76 -7.89 0.99
N TRP A 163 11.46 -7.72 0.77
CA TRP A 163 10.90 -6.44 0.32
C TRP A 163 11.04 -5.36 1.40
N LEU A 164 10.75 -5.66 2.66
CA LEU A 164 10.95 -4.74 3.79
C LEU A 164 12.41 -4.26 3.89
N LEU A 165 13.39 -5.16 3.71
CA LEU A 165 14.80 -4.77 3.68
C LEU A 165 15.11 -3.79 2.54
N ARG A 166 14.52 -3.99 1.35
CA ARG A 166 14.64 -3.06 0.21
C ARG A 166 13.97 -1.71 0.50
N LEU A 167 12.91 -1.69 1.29
CA LEU A 167 12.26 -0.48 1.77
C LEU A 167 13.03 0.23 2.89
N GLY A 168 14.18 -0.31 3.33
CA GLY A 168 15.01 0.28 4.38
C GLY A 168 14.66 -0.15 5.81
N PHE A 169 13.84 -1.18 6.01
CA PHE A 169 13.52 -1.72 7.35
C PHE A 169 14.69 -2.52 7.91
N ILE A 170 15.81 -1.85 8.18
CA ILE A 170 17.07 -2.42 8.66
C ILE A 170 17.34 -1.92 10.09
N GLY A 171 17.98 -2.80 10.91
CA GLY A 171 18.32 -2.45 12.28
C GLY A 171 17.23 -2.70 13.33
N ALA A 172 17.55 -2.43 14.59
CA ALA A 172 16.68 -2.68 15.74
C ALA A 172 15.42 -1.79 15.75
N GLU A 173 15.54 -0.58 15.24
CA GLU A 173 14.44 0.39 15.14
C GLU A 173 13.21 -0.18 14.40
N PHE A 174 13.43 -1.01 13.38
CA PHE A 174 12.38 -1.61 12.56
C PHE A 174 12.02 -3.05 12.99
N ALA A 175 12.56 -3.56 14.09
CA ALA A 175 12.31 -4.95 14.52
C ALA A 175 10.81 -5.23 14.70
N THR A 176 10.10 -4.35 15.41
CA THR A 176 8.66 -4.44 15.61
C THR A 176 7.87 -4.42 14.29
N ALA A 177 8.25 -3.55 13.38
CA ALA A 177 7.59 -3.46 12.07
C ALA A 177 7.81 -4.72 11.22
N ARG A 178 9.03 -5.24 11.21
CA ARG A 178 9.32 -6.52 10.53
C ARG A 178 8.53 -7.68 11.11
N ASP A 179 8.41 -7.77 12.43
CA ASP A 179 7.59 -8.79 13.08
C ASP A 179 6.12 -8.65 12.67
N ILE A 180 5.52 -7.48 12.88
CA ILE A 180 4.09 -7.21 12.58
C ILE A 180 3.75 -7.50 11.12
N LEU A 181 4.62 -7.09 10.18
CA LEU A 181 4.37 -7.22 8.74
C LEU A 181 4.70 -8.62 8.18
N THR A 182 5.30 -9.52 9.00
CA THR A 182 5.65 -10.88 8.55
C THR A 182 4.99 -11.99 9.35
N ARG A 183 4.54 -11.74 10.59
CA ARG A 183 4.07 -12.79 11.51
C ARG A 183 2.91 -13.62 11.00
N ASN A 184 2.01 -13.02 10.20
CA ASN A 184 0.83 -13.69 9.67
C ASN A 184 1.09 -14.46 8.36
N LEU A 185 2.28 -14.33 7.79
CA LEU A 185 2.63 -14.98 6.53
C LEU A 185 3.19 -16.38 6.75
N ALA A 186 2.79 -17.30 5.87
CA ALA A 186 3.34 -18.65 5.85
C ALA A 186 4.77 -18.68 5.32
N GLY A 187 5.51 -19.72 5.68
CA GLY A 187 6.86 -19.96 5.22
C GLY A 187 7.95 -19.55 6.23
N ASP A 188 9.19 -19.60 5.79
CA ASP A 188 10.38 -19.23 6.56
C ASP A 188 10.94 -17.88 6.13
N ALA A 189 11.28 -17.03 7.08
CA ALA A 189 11.81 -15.69 6.78
C ALA A 189 13.28 -15.72 6.31
N ALA A 190 14.04 -16.76 6.66
CA ALA A 190 15.48 -16.85 6.37
C ALA A 190 15.77 -17.61 5.07
N PHE A 191 14.94 -18.61 4.72
CA PHE A 191 15.21 -19.52 3.62
C PHE A 191 14.10 -19.44 2.55
N ARG A 192 14.49 -19.08 1.32
CA ARG A 192 13.55 -18.93 0.20
C ARG A 192 12.77 -20.22 -0.10
N HIS A 193 13.44 -21.35 -0.07
CA HIS A 193 12.89 -22.68 -0.41
C HIS A 193 12.69 -23.59 0.81
N GLY A 194 12.54 -23.00 2.02
CA GLY A 194 12.50 -23.73 3.28
C GLY A 194 13.89 -24.05 3.83
N ARG A 195 13.94 -24.52 5.09
CA ARG A 195 15.21 -24.93 5.70
C ARG A 195 15.75 -26.16 5.00
N PRO A 196 17.07 -26.22 4.73
CA PRO A 196 17.70 -27.48 4.34
C PRO A 196 17.49 -28.54 5.44
N ALA A 197 17.25 -29.77 5.03
CA ALA A 197 17.16 -30.91 5.95
C ALA A 197 18.48 -31.15 6.68
#